data_1f0d333ab8a071cb74ff67499515d788
#
_entry.id   1f0d333ab8a071cb74ff67499515d788
#
_cell.length_a   1.000
_cell.length_b   1.000
_cell.length_c   1.000
_cell.angle_alpha   90.00
_cell.angle_beta   90.00
_cell.angle_gamma   90.00
#
_symmetry.space_group_name_H-M   'P 1'
#
loop_
_entity.id
_entity.type
_entity.pdbx_description
1 polymer ?
#
loop_
_entity_poly.entity_id
_entity_poly.type
_entity_poly.pdbx_seq_one_letter_code
_entity_poly.pdbx_strand_id
1 'polypeptide(L)'
;MKKFLSVALTALCFTSTAEAVYEAKSDTGTEIFDYIENRRREAREQKLTEEQEKLLADIAEAKERLPQEPKEGDPVPAVFEGDDMVYYSGSGEFIATGKVDIIQLDGYRFQSERAEGNVKEQVVRVEDKAHVLQLTPGAPRVTLDGYKTVYNYGKKTGTMGNAHGKAGEYYLTGKRFEFYPDHIVVYDGTQTKCGAKTPDYHLSAERMEIWPEQVIRMYNVKFWIKNRIVGTKEYEENQLGEKEKNHFPRVGYNSDHGAYIRDTIEIPIANHLSLDINAYVETKKGVRSNAELKYKNRDFRGWLKYGFYDDSDNRWIQKEPSLDLWYGRHFGKGIPLSYSVEAEVGHWRQRAISSTHQEYEVKLMHDPIILGKYALILNTGYKITKDNAKNVPNGETTVRGSNYSVILAREFDERFAAYVSFSYDKNNSRNSVFNFDVDDYSKKFQSGVSYWLTPKDRIVVGVKWNADQDKFDDIDYYWYHDLHCSQSIVRWRGKRKKLEVRWEFTPW
;
A
#
# COMPACT_ATOMS: atom_id res chain seq x y z
N MET A 1 17.10 0.48 -39.25
CA MET A 1 17.46 0.84 -37.87
C MET A 1 16.21 1.08 -37.03
N LYS A 2 15.42 0.03 -36.78
CA LYS A 2 14.15 0.11 -35.98
C LYS A 2 14.08 -1.01 -34.91
N LYS A 3 15.17 -1.26 -34.17
CA LYS A 3 15.18 -2.32 -33.14
C LYS A 3 16.00 -2.00 -31.88
N PHE A 4 16.34 -0.74 -31.62
CA PHE A 4 17.14 -0.37 -30.43
C PHE A 4 16.45 0.59 -29.43
N LEU A 5 15.20 0.98 -29.66
CA LEU A 5 14.51 1.93 -28.75
C LEU A 5 13.59 1.25 -27.70
N SER A 6 13.51 -0.08 -27.67
CA SER A 6 12.61 -0.81 -26.78
C SER A 6 13.25 -1.37 -25.51
N VAL A 7 14.51 -1.11 -25.23
CA VAL A 7 15.24 -1.71 -24.08
C VAL A 7 15.65 -0.68 -23.03
N ALA A 8 15.54 0.60 -23.30
CA ALA A 8 16.00 1.65 -22.39
C ALA A 8 14.94 2.18 -21.39
N LEU A 9 13.68 1.78 -21.51
CA LEU A 9 12.59 2.27 -20.60
C LEU A 9 12.25 1.32 -19.46
N THR A 10 12.92 0.17 -19.34
CA THR A 10 12.63 -0.84 -18.29
C THR A 10 13.62 -0.83 -17.11
N ALA A 11 14.49 0.15 -17.02
CA ALA A 11 15.57 0.18 -16.01
C ALA A 11 15.49 1.34 -15.00
N LEU A 12 14.39 2.07 -14.93
CA LEU A 12 14.22 3.17 -13.97
C LEU A 12 12.90 2.96 -13.22
N CYS A 13 12.97 2.44 -12.06
CA CYS A 13 12.08 2.51 -10.88
C CYS A 13 12.01 1.16 -10.15
N PHE A 14 13.15 0.68 -9.64
CA PHE A 14 13.13 -0.24 -8.50
C PHE A 14 13.97 0.36 -7.39
N THR A 15 13.47 1.43 -6.78
CA THR A 15 13.77 1.69 -5.37
C THR A 15 12.69 0.96 -4.57
N SER A 16 12.69 -0.38 -4.63
CA SER A 16 11.93 -1.16 -3.68
C SER A 16 12.55 -0.90 -2.31
N THR A 17 11.82 -0.20 -1.49
CA THR A 17 12.06 -0.15 -0.05
C THR A 17 12.09 -1.60 0.46
N ALA A 18 12.90 -1.91 1.46
CA ALA A 18 13.06 -3.24 2.06
C ALA A 18 11.75 -3.87 2.62
N GLU A 19 10.59 -3.29 2.33
CA GLU A 19 9.27 -3.71 2.82
C GLU A 19 8.59 -4.82 2.02
N ALA A 20 9.11 -5.22 0.86
CA ALA A 20 8.52 -6.27 0.03
C ALA A 20 8.93 -7.68 0.46
N VAL A 21 9.30 -7.88 1.73
CA VAL A 21 9.57 -9.23 2.21
C VAL A 21 8.24 -9.90 2.54
N TYR A 22 7.91 -10.91 1.75
CA TYR A 22 6.79 -11.77 2.02
C TYR A 22 7.05 -12.57 3.31
N GLU A 23 6.25 -12.34 4.34
CA GLU A 23 6.15 -13.19 5.51
C GLU A 23 4.80 -13.91 5.49
N ALA A 24 4.83 -15.25 5.53
CA ALA A 24 3.61 -16.03 5.66
C ALA A 24 3.02 -15.82 7.05
N LYS A 25 1.86 -15.18 7.12
CA LYS A 25 1.14 -14.90 8.37
C LYS A 25 0.03 -15.91 8.65
N SER A 26 -0.40 -16.69 7.65
CA SER A 26 -1.39 -17.74 7.83
C SER A 26 -0.75 -19.12 7.98
N ASP A 27 -1.50 -20.02 8.57
CA ASP A 27 -1.06 -21.41 8.72
C ASP A 27 -0.79 -22.13 7.40
N THR A 28 -1.45 -21.72 6.34
CA THR A 28 -1.38 -22.35 5.01
C THR A 28 -0.58 -21.54 3.98
N GLY A 29 -0.05 -20.36 4.34
CA GLY A 29 0.80 -19.55 3.45
C GLY A 29 0.08 -18.96 2.24
N THR A 30 -1.25 -18.85 2.28
CA THR A 30 -2.07 -18.37 1.16
C THR A 30 -1.89 -16.89 0.81
N GLU A 31 -1.21 -16.12 1.67
CA GLU A 31 -0.90 -14.70 1.44
C GLU A 31 0.00 -14.46 0.23
N ILE A 32 0.66 -15.51 -0.28
CA ILE A 32 1.41 -15.40 -1.53
C ILE A 32 0.51 -14.99 -2.70
N PHE A 33 -0.79 -15.34 -2.64
CA PHE A 33 -1.74 -14.93 -3.66
C PHE A 33 -2.06 -13.43 -3.57
N ASP A 34 -2.03 -12.83 -2.38
CA ASP A 34 -2.20 -11.39 -2.22
C ASP A 34 -0.97 -10.63 -2.77
N TYR A 35 0.23 -11.19 -2.60
CA TYR A 35 1.44 -10.68 -3.24
C TYR A 35 1.32 -10.73 -4.79
N ILE A 36 0.82 -11.84 -5.35
CA ILE A 36 0.59 -11.97 -6.80
C ILE A 36 -0.44 -10.95 -7.28
N GLU A 37 -1.57 -10.80 -6.58
CA GLU A 37 -2.62 -9.85 -6.96
C GLU A 37 -2.15 -8.40 -6.84
N ASN A 38 -1.37 -8.06 -5.82
CA ASN A 38 -0.77 -6.73 -5.68
C ASN A 38 0.17 -6.42 -6.86
N ARG A 39 1.03 -7.36 -7.26
CA ARG A 39 1.87 -7.20 -8.46
C ARG A 39 1.06 -6.99 -9.74
N ARG A 40 -0.04 -7.75 -9.91
CA ARG A 40 -0.95 -7.59 -11.06
C ARG A 40 -1.62 -6.21 -11.05
N ARG A 41 -2.01 -5.73 -9.88
CA ARG A 41 -2.57 -4.40 -9.71
C ARG A 41 -1.55 -3.33 -10.07
N GLU A 42 -0.35 -3.37 -9.48
CA GLU A 42 0.74 -2.45 -9.78
C GLU A 42 1.07 -2.41 -11.27
N ALA A 43 1.14 -3.58 -11.92
CA ALA A 43 1.39 -3.67 -13.36
C ALA A 43 0.25 -3.03 -14.20
N ARG A 44 -1.01 -3.17 -13.76
CA ARG A 44 -2.16 -2.50 -14.41
C ARG A 44 -2.13 -0.98 -14.21
N GLU A 45 -1.80 -0.53 -13.00
CA GLU A 45 -1.69 0.90 -12.66
C GLU A 45 -0.52 1.58 -13.38
N GLN A 46 0.58 0.86 -13.63
CA GLN A 46 1.72 1.34 -14.40
C GLN A 46 1.42 1.45 -15.90
N LYS A 47 0.42 0.71 -16.42
CA LYS A 47 0.04 0.79 -17.81
C LYS A 47 -0.52 2.18 -18.12
N LEU A 48 -0.01 2.78 -19.18
CA LEU A 48 -0.50 4.06 -19.67
C LEU A 48 -1.88 3.90 -20.33
N THR A 49 -2.72 4.92 -20.20
CA THR A 49 -3.93 5.03 -21.01
C THR A 49 -3.56 5.49 -22.42
N GLU A 50 -4.45 5.29 -23.40
CA GLU A 50 -4.23 5.77 -24.78
C GLU A 50 -3.95 7.28 -24.82
N GLU A 51 -4.63 8.05 -23.99
CA GLU A 51 -4.42 9.49 -23.87
C GLU A 51 -3.03 9.84 -23.30
N GLN A 52 -2.56 9.09 -22.33
CA GLN A 52 -1.24 9.24 -21.75
C GLN A 52 -0.13 8.84 -22.73
N GLU A 53 -0.34 7.74 -23.47
CA GLU A 53 0.60 7.32 -24.53
C GLU A 53 0.66 8.39 -25.64
N LYS A 54 -0.49 8.97 -26.01
CA LYS A 54 -0.56 10.05 -26.98
C LYS A 54 0.21 11.29 -26.51
N LEU A 55 0.03 11.72 -25.25
CA LEU A 55 0.77 12.85 -24.70
C LEU A 55 2.29 12.62 -24.79
N LEU A 56 2.78 11.44 -24.45
CA LEU A 56 4.21 11.14 -24.54
C LEU A 56 4.71 11.14 -25.99
N ALA A 57 3.91 10.66 -26.93
CA ALA A 57 4.24 10.70 -28.35
C ALA A 57 4.29 12.14 -28.88
N ASP A 58 3.30 12.96 -28.55
CA ASP A 58 3.23 14.38 -28.96
C ASP A 58 4.40 15.17 -28.36
N ILE A 59 4.78 14.90 -27.08
CA ILE A 59 5.98 15.50 -26.47
C ILE A 59 7.26 15.11 -27.21
N ALA A 60 7.40 13.83 -27.57
CA ALA A 60 8.57 13.34 -28.29
C ALA A 60 8.70 14.02 -29.67
N GLU A 61 7.59 14.10 -30.41
CA GLU A 61 7.54 14.81 -31.71
C GLU A 61 7.86 16.29 -31.56
N ALA A 62 7.29 16.94 -30.54
CA ALA A 62 7.55 18.35 -30.28
C ALA A 62 9.04 18.63 -29.93
N LYS A 63 9.67 17.74 -29.19
CA LYS A 63 11.10 17.84 -28.84
C LYS A 63 12.01 17.71 -30.06
N GLU A 64 11.66 16.88 -31.05
CA GLU A 64 12.42 16.76 -32.31
C GLU A 64 12.37 18.04 -33.16
N ARG A 65 11.33 18.85 -32.98
CA ARG A 65 11.18 20.14 -33.71
C ARG A 65 11.89 21.33 -33.05
N LEU A 66 12.39 21.16 -31.82
CA LEU A 66 13.11 22.23 -31.11
C LEU A 66 14.46 22.51 -31.80
N PRO A 67 14.83 23.78 -31.99
CA PRO A 67 16.10 24.16 -32.62
C PRO A 67 17.32 23.87 -31.73
N GLN A 68 17.11 23.77 -30.42
CA GLN A 68 18.10 23.40 -29.40
C GLN A 68 17.41 22.73 -28.22
N GLU A 69 18.07 21.78 -27.59
CA GLU A 69 17.60 21.22 -26.33
C GLU A 69 17.62 22.30 -25.23
N PRO A 70 16.53 22.42 -24.41
CA PRO A 70 16.50 23.36 -23.29
C PRO A 70 17.60 23.01 -22.30
N LYS A 71 18.31 24.04 -21.82
CA LYS A 71 19.32 23.85 -20.75
C LYS A 71 18.63 23.77 -19.38
N GLU A 72 19.32 23.19 -18.42
CA GLU A 72 18.86 23.15 -17.02
C GLU A 72 18.67 24.61 -16.53
N GLY A 73 17.42 24.94 -16.09
CA GLY A 73 17.03 26.28 -15.67
C GLY A 73 16.33 27.15 -16.73
N ASP A 74 16.28 26.73 -18.00
CA ASP A 74 15.51 27.40 -19.00
C ASP A 74 13.98 27.17 -18.77
N PRO A 75 13.12 28.12 -19.19
CA PRO A 75 11.68 27.92 -19.19
C PRO A 75 11.31 26.68 -20.01
N VAL A 76 10.44 25.84 -19.47
CA VAL A 76 9.98 24.63 -20.19
C VAL A 76 9.18 25.06 -21.42
N PRO A 77 9.55 24.61 -22.63
CA PRO A 77 8.82 24.97 -23.84
C PRO A 77 7.40 24.44 -23.82
N ALA A 78 6.47 25.17 -24.41
CA ALA A 78 5.08 24.79 -24.59
C ALA A 78 4.66 24.93 -26.07
N VAL A 79 3.86 23.97 -26.53
CA VAL A 79 3.23 23.94 -27.85
C VAL A 79 1.77 24.29 -27.67
N PHE A 80 1.26 25.18 -28.52
CA PHE A 80 -0.13 25.65 -28.52
C PHE A 80 -0.78 25.27 -29.85
N GLU A 81 -1.91 24.56 -29.78
CA GLU A 81 -2.68 24.19 -30.96
C GLU A 81 -4.15 24.58 -30.77
N GLY A 82 -4.87 24.83 -31.85
CA GLY A 82 -6.30 25.14 -31.89
C GLY A 82 -6.78 25.29 -33.31
N ASP A 83 -8.09 25.15 -33.54
CA ASP A 83 -8.65 25.35 -34.89
C ASP A 83 -8.45 26.78 -35.38
N ASP A 84 -8.61 27.76 -34.48
CA ASP A 84 -8.31 29.17 -34.70
C ASP A 84 -7.45 29.75 -33.57
N MET A 85 -6.41 30.51 -33.92
CA MET A 85 -5.55 31.16 -32.95
C MET A 85 -5.16 32.58 -33.38
N VAL A 86 -5.36 33.52 -32.47
CA VAL A 86 -4.92 34.89 -32.60
C VAL A 86 -3.82 35.18 -31.59
N TYR A 87 -2.67 35.66 -32.06
CA TYR A 87 -1.54 36.02 -31.22
C TYR A 87 -1.10 37.47 -31.45
N TYR A 88 -0.99 38.24 -30.39
CA TYR A 88 -0.55 39.62 -30.39
C TYR A 88 0.93 39.72 -29.99
N SER A 89 1.83 39.79 -30.95
CA SER A 89 3.29 39.74 -30.71
C SER A 89 3.79 40.87 -29.79
N GLY A 90 3.14 42.05 -29.84
CA GLY A 90 3.48 43.19 -28.99
C GLY A 90 3.21 42.94 -27.49
N SER A 91 2.03 42.52 -27.16
CA SER A 91 1.63 42.24 -25.76
C SER A 91 1.96 40.81 -25.30
N GLY A 92 2.08 39.87 -26.23
CA GLY A 92 2.23 38.43 -25.90
C GLY A 92 0.90 37.73 -25.61
N GLU A 93 -0.22 38.42 -25.78
CA GLU A 93 -1.55 37.86 -25.58
C GLU A 93 -1.91 36.87 -26.69
N PHE A 94 -2.69 35.84 -26.35
CA PHE A 94 -3.25 34.92 -27.32
C PHE A 94 -4.69 34.54 -26.94
N ILE A 95 -5.46 34.23 -27.96
CA ILE A 95 -6.78 33.64 -27.87
C ILE A 95 -6.78 32.44 -28.83
N ALA A 96 -7.10 31.26 -28.32
CA ALA A 96 -7.25 30.04 -29.09
C ALA A 96 -8.66 29.50 -28.92
N THR A 97 -9.26 29.00 -30.01
CA THR A 97 -10.62 28.46 -30.03
C THR A 97 -10.68 27.19 -30.87
N GLY A 98 -11.56 26.27 -30.51
CA GLY A 98 -11.79 24.99 -31.17
C GLY A 98 -10.65 24.00 -30.91
N LYS A 99 -10.95 22.96 -30.14
CA LYS A 99 -10.01 21.87 -29.79
C LYS A 99 -8.63 22.36 -29.32
N VAL A 100 -8.66 23.35 -28.43
CA VAL A 100 -7.40 23.92 -27.91
C VAL A 100 -6.64 22.82 -27.16
N ASP A 101 -5.37 22.66 -27.55
CA ASP A 101 -4.43 21.71 -26.95
C ASP A 101 -3.12 22.41 -26.62
N ILE A 102 -2.74 22.47 -25.36
CA ILE A 102 -1.52 23.13 -24.90
C ILE A 102 -0.67 22.05 -24.20
N ILE A 103 0.49 21.77 -24.79
CA ILE A 103 1.42 20.74 -24.32
C ILE A 103 2.69 21.42 -23.81
N GLN A 104 3.00 21.21 -22.53
CA GLN A 104 4.27 21.57 -21.92
C GLN A 104 5.21 20.36 -21.94
N LEU A 105 6.43 20.53 -22.44
CA LEU A 105 7.32 19.42 -22.78
C LEU A 105 7.89 18.66 -21.57
N ASP A 106 7.58 19.07 -20.36
CA ASP A 106 7.88 18.34 -19.11
C ASP A 106 6.76 17.41 -18.63
N GLY A 107 5.69 17.28 -19.42
CA GLY A 107 4.64 16.28 -19.13
C GLY A 107 3.27 16.84 -18.79
N TYR A 108 2.99 18.13 -19.05
CA TYR A 108 1.66 18.70 -18.85
C TYR A 108 0.91 18.86 -20.17
N ARG A 109 -0.41 18.63 -20.13
CA ARG A 109 -1.35 18.89 -21.22
C ARG A 109 -2.59 19.56 -20.68
N PHE A 110 -3.03 20.63 -21.37
CA PHE A 110 -4.29 21.30 -21.14
C PHE A 110 -5.14 21.24 -22.41
N GLN A 111 -6.38 20.79 -22.26
CA GLN A 111 -7.33 20.73 -23.36
C GLN A 111 -8.60 21.49 -23.01
N SER A 112 -9.16 22.25 -23.96
CA SER A 112 -10.40 23.00 -23.81
C SER A 112 -10.97 23.40 -25.17
N GLU A 113 -12.19 23.91 -25.18
CA GLU A 113 -12.78 24.48 -26.39
C GLU A 113 -12.28 25.92 -26.63
N ARG A 114 -11.89 26.64 -25.58
CA ARG A 114 -11.35 27.99 -25.63
C ARG A 114 -10.32 28.22 -24.56
N ALA A 115 -9.22 28.84 -24.93
CA ALA A 115 -8.21 29.30 -23.98
C ALA A 115 -7.75 30.69 -24.38
N GLU A 116 -7.43 31.53 -23.41
CA GLU A 116 -6.77 32.81 -23.59
C GLU A 116 -5.63 32.92 -22.59
N GLY A 117 -4.66 33.79 -22.91
CA GLY A 117 -3.52 33.93 -22.00
C GLY A 117 -2.47 34.88 -22.53
N ASN A 118 -1.30 34.81 -21.91
CA ASN A 118 -0.15 35.61 -22.26
C ASN A 118 1.13 34.77 -22.23
N VAL A 119 1.79 34.67 -23.37
CA VAL A 119 3.01 33.86 -23.51
C VAL A 119 4.19 34.50 -22.76
N LYS A 120 4.26 35.82 -22.66
CA LYS A 120 5.35 36.53 -21.94
C LYS A 120 5.19 36.37 -20.42
N GLU A 121 3.95 36.36 -19.92
CA GLU A 121 3.62 36.12 -18.52
C GLU A 121 3.54 34.64 -18.19
N GLN A 122 3.53 33.79 -19.22
CA GLN A 122 3.39 32.32 -19.12
C GLN A 122 2.10 31.90 -18.45
N VAL A 123 0.97 32.57 -18.72
CA VAL A 123 -0.32 32.33 -18.12
C VAL A 123 -1.33 31.86 -19.16
N VAL A 124 -2.09 30.82 -18.81
CA VAL A 124 -3.27 30.32 -19.55
C VAL A 124 -4.49 30.48 -18.68
N ARG A 125 -5.61 30.90 -19.28
CA ARG A 125 -6.93 31.03 -18.65
C ARG A 125 -7.95 30.25 -19.47
N VAL A 126 -8.73 29.43 -18.80
CA VAL A 126 -9.83 28.66 -19.38
C VAL A 126 -11.05 28.87 -18.51
N GLU A 127 -12.07 29.57 -18.98
CA GLU A 127 -13.29 29.84 -18.21
C GLU A 127 -14.22 28.63 -18.19
N ASP A 128 -14.36 27.94 -19.30
CA ASP A 128 -15.17 26.75 -19.50
C ASP A 128 -14.47 25.49 -18.94
N LYS A 129 -14.89 24.34 -19.41
CA LYS A 129 -14.30 23.07 -19.02
C LYS A 129 -12.84 22.95 -19.51
N ALA A 130 -11.92 22.73 -18.60
CA ALA A 130 -10.55 22.35 -18.87
C ALA A 130 -10.30 20.90 -18.47
N HIS A 131 -9.60 20.17 -19.33
CA HIS A 131 -9.05 18.86 -19.05
C HIS A 131 -7.54 18.98 -18.87
N VAL A 132 -7.02 18.49 -17.76
CA VAL A 132 -5.59 18.60 -17.40
C VAL A 132 -5.03 17.21 -17.22
N LEU A 133 -3.95 16.91 -17.92
CA LEU A 133 -3.18 15.69 -17.79
C LEU A 133 -1.74 16.01 -17.39
N GLN A 134 -1.21 15.35 -16.36
CA GLN A 134 0.17 15.48 -15.91
C GLN A 134 0.85 14.12 -15.89
N LEU A 135 1.99 14.02 -16.56
CA LEU A 135 2.87 12.84 -16.64
C LEU A 135 4.34 13.22 -16.40
N THR A 136 4.59 14.20 -15.56
CA THR A 136 5.97 14.61 -15.25
C THR A 136 6.73 13.43 -14.61
N PRO A 137 7.95 13.08 -15.11
CA PRO A 137 8.76 12.02 -14.50
C PRO A 137 9.04 12.30 -13.02
N GLY A 138 8.83 11.29 -12.18
CA GLY A 138 9.03 11.41 -10.72
C GLY A 138 7.89 12.10 -9.97
N ALA A 139 6.77 12.40 -10.66
CA ALA A 139 5.55 12.91 -10.05
C ALA A 139 4.37 11.93 -10.31
N PRO A 140 3.37 11.88 -9.44
CA PRO A 140 2.19 11.07 -9.68
C PRO A 140 1.44 11.55 -10.92
N ARG A 141 0.83 10.60 -11.60
CA ARG A 141 -0.04 10.90 -12.72
C ARG A 141 -1.27 11.62 -12.23
N VAL A 142 -1.59 12.77 -12.85
CA VAL A 142 -2.78 13.55 -12.52
C VAL A 142 -3.65 13.69 -13.76
N THR A 143 -4.94 13.44 -13.63
CA THR A 143 -5.96 13.70 -14.65
C THR A 143 -7.11 14.43 -13.95
N LEU A 144 -7.36 15.67 -14.33
CA LEU A 144 -8.39 16.51 -13.71
C LEU A 144 -9.26 17.18 -14.77
N ASP A 145 -10.57 17.17 -14.55
CA ASP A 145 -11.55 17.98 -15.25
C ASP A 145 -12.05 19.08 -14.31
N GLY A 146 -12.09 20.31 -14.77
CA GLY A 146 -12.59 21.43 -13.95
C GLY A 146 -12.91 22.65 -14.77
N TYR A 147 -13.25 23.76 -14.10
CA TYR A 147 -13.70 25.00 -14.69
C TYR A 147 -12.90 26.18 -14.12
N LYS A 148 -12.98 27.33 -14.77
CA LYS A 148 -12.34 28.58 -14.30
C LYS A 148 -10.87 28.35 -13.96
N THR A 149 -10.16 27.71 -14.87
CA THR A 149 -8.75 27.37 -14.69
C THR A 149 -7.87 28.57 -15.04
N VAL A 150 -6.98 28.93 -14.13
CA VAL A 150 -5.90 29.85 -14.34
C VAL A 150 -4.61 29.15 -13.97
N TYR A 151 -3.69 29.04 -14.90
CA TYR A 151 -2.43 28.33 -14.68
C TYR A 151 -1.24 29.09 -15.25
N ASN A 152 -0.26 29.35 -14.39
CA ASN A 152 1.04 29.91 -14.80
C ASN A 152 2.00 28.73 -15.01
N TYR A 153 2.27 28.39 -16.27
CA TYR A 153 3.07 27.24 -16.63
C TYR A 153 4.57 27.44 -16.39
N GLY A 154 5.05 28.68 -16.29
CA GLY A 154 6.43 28.98 -15.93
C GLY A 154 6.68 28.77 -14.41
N LYS A 155 5.76 29.23 -13.58
CA LYS A 155 5.84 29.09 -12.12
C LYS A 155 5.23 27.78 -11.59
N LYS A 156 4.53 27.04 -12.44
CA LYS A 156 3.75 25.83 -12.07
C LYS A 156 2.73 26.09 -10.95
N THR A 157 2.09 27.24 -10.99
CA THR A 157 1.08 27.65 -10.01
C THR A 157 -0.23 27.96 -10.70
N GLY A 158 -1.35 27.72 -10.02
CA GLY A 158 -2.65 27.98 -10.63
C GLY A 158 -3.82 27.64 -9.74
N THR A 159 -5.01 27.82 -10.30
CA THR A 159 -6.27 27.47 -9.65
C THR A 159 -7.21 26.81 -10.65
N MET A 160 -8.08 25.92 -10.16
CA MET A 160 -9.14 25.27 -10.93
C MET A 160 -10.38 25.14 -10.03
N GLY A 161 -11.53 25.52 -10.54
CA GLY A 161 -12.80 25.44 -9.80
C GLY A 161 -13.61 24.20 -10.16
N ASN A 162 -14.38 23.71 -9.19
CA ASN A 162 -15.29 22.57 -9.33
C ASN A 162 -14.65 21.39 -10.08
N ALA A 163 -13.45 21.00 -9.64
CA ALA A 163 -12.69 19.98 -10.33
C ALA A 163 -12.91 18.58 -9.74
N HIS A 164 -12.76 17.60 -10.62
CA HIS A 164 -12.79 16.19 -10.26
C HIS A 164 -11.82 15.40 -11.15
N GLY A 165 -11.31 14.31 -10.62
CA GLY A 165 -10.41 13.46 -11.38
C GLY A 165 -9.60 12.51 -10.54
N LYS A 166 -8.42 12.15 -11.02
CA LYS A 166 -7.55 11.17 -10.38
C LYS A 166 -6.14 11.74 -10.21
N ALA A 167 -5.57 11.56 -9.01
CA ALA A 167 -4.17 11.85 -8.72
C ALA A 167 -3.55 10.61 -8.06
N GLY A 168 -2.62 9.96 -8.76
CA GLY A 168 -2.11 8.65 -8.36
C GLY A 168 -3.25 7.63 -8.27
N GLU A 169 -3.44 7.04 -7.09
CA GLU A 169 -4.50 6.07 -6.81
C GLU A 169 -5.82 6.69 -6.33
N TYR A 170 -5.84 8.01 -6.07
CA TYR A 170 -6.97 8.68 -5.47
C TYR A 170 -7.86 9.36 -6.48
N TYR A 171 -9.17 9.13 -6.35
CA TYR A 171 -10.21 9.93 -6.98
C TYR A 171 -10.50 11.12 -6.08
N LEU A 172 -10.36 12.30 -6.63
CA LEU A 172 -10.51 13.58 -5.95
C LEU A 172 -11.67 14.37 -6.54
N THR A 173 -12.40 15.06 -5.68
CA THR A 173 -13.32 16.14 -6.09
C THR A 173 -13.08 17.33 -5.19
N GLY A 174 -13.37 18.54 -5.66
CA GLY A 174 -13.25 19.72 -4.83
C GLY A 174 -13.86 20.96 -5.48
N LYS A 175 -14.30 21.91 -4.66
CA LYS A 175 -14.80 23.18 -5.17
C LYS A 175 -13.70 24.07 -5.75
N ARG A 176 -12.50 23.97 -5.19
CA ARG A 176 -11.33 24.73 -5.62
C ARG A 176 -10.06 23.92 -5.43
N PHE A 177 -9.24 23.89 -6.46
CA PHE A 177 -7.89 23.36 -6.45
C PHE A 177 -6.91 24.52 -6.59
N GLU A 178 -5.83 24.48 -5.86
CA GLU A 178 -4.67 25.35 -6.01
C GLU A 178 -3.45 24.49 -6.29
N PHE A 179 -2.76 24.81 -7.38
CA PHE A 179 -1.56 24.10 -7.80
C PHE A 179 -0.32 24.88 -7.36
N TYR A 180 0.63 24.17 -6.79
CA TYR A 180 1.95 24.63 -6.40
C TYR A 180 3.00 23.71 -7.04
N PRO A 181 4.27 24.14 -7.17
CA PRO A 181 5.31 23.33 -7.80
C PRO A 181 5.53 21.96 -7.18
N ASP A 182 5.27 21.81 -5.89
CA ASP A 182 5.56 20.64 -5.08
C ASP A 182 4.31 19.98 -4.48
N HIS A 183 3.16 20.65 -4.47
CA HIS A 183 1.93 20.13 -3.89
C HIS A 183 0.65 20.71 -4.51
N ILE A 184 -0.48 20.12 -4.17
CA ILE A 184 -1.82 20.56 -4.55
C ILE A 184 -2.63 20.80 -3.28
N VAL A 185 -3.38 21.90 -3.22
CA VAL A 185 -4.34 22.17 -2.15
C VAL A 185 -5.76 22.08 -2.70
N VAL A 186 -6.61 21.32 -2.02
CA VAL A 186 -8.01 21.11 -2.40
C VAL A 186 -8.91 21.62 -1.29
N TYR A 187 -9.87 22.47 -1.63
CA TYR A 187 -10.86 23.01 -0.69
C TYR A 187 -12.23 22.39 -0.95
N ASP A 188 -12.95 22.12 0.17
CA ASP A 188 -14.28 21.50 0.19
C ASP A 188 -14.31 20.26 -0.73
N GLY A 189 -13.36 19.36 -0.50
CA GLY A 189 -13.12 18.24 -1.40
C GLY A 189 -13.46 16.90 -0.78
N THR A 190 -13.46 15.89 -1.66
CA THR A 190 -13.54 14.47 -1.28
C THR A 190 -12.38 13.69 -1.86
N GLN A 191 -12.00 12.65 -1.15
CA GLN A 191 -10.98 11.69 -1.55
C GLN A 191 -11.49 10.28 -1.36
N THR A 192 -11.26 9.43 -2.34
CA THR A 192 -11.53 7.99 -2.24
C THR A 192 -10.60 7.19 -3.17
N LYS A 193 -10.32 5.95 -2.82
CA LYS A 193 -9.73 4.97 -3.76
C LYS A 193 -10.78 4.14 -4.49
N CYS A 194 -12.03 4.31 -4.13
CA CYS A 194 -13.14 3.63 -4.77
C CYS A 194 -13.41 4.18 -6.17
N GLY A 195 -13.07 3.40 -7.21
CA GLY A 195 -13.30 3.77 -8.62
C GLY A 195 -14.75 3.70 -9.08
N ALA A 196 -15.72 3.40 -8.22
CA ALA A 196 -17.12 3.37 -8.57
C ALA A 196 -17.66 4.78 -8.84
N LYS A 197 -18.58 4.91 -9.78
CA LYS A 197 -19.27 6.20 -10.08
C LYS A 197 -19.91 6.82 -8.82
N THR A 198 -20.39 5.98 -7.92
CA THR A 198 -20.82 6.37 -6.57
C THR A 198 -19.99 5.55 -5.60
N PRO A 199 -18.99 6.13 -4.96
CA PRO A 199 -18.09 5.39 -4.08
C PRO A 199 -18.82 4.87 -2.85
N ASP A 200 -18.51 3.66 -2.41
CA ASP A 200 -19.07 3.07 -1.19
C ASP A 200 -18.54 3.76 0.07
N TYR A 201 -17.32 4.35 -0.02
CA TYR A 201 -16.73 5.15 1.04
C TYR A 201 -15.93 6.32 0.46
N HIS A 202 -15.86 7.39 1.19
CA HIS A 202 -14.98 8.52 0.89
C HIS A 202 -14.66 9.31 2.17
N LEU A 203 -13.58 10.05 2.12
CA LEU A 203 -13.27 11.09 3.08
C LEU A 203 -13.67 12.42 2.47
N SER A 204 -14.30 13.30 3.25
CA SER A 204 -14.47 14.71 2.87
C SER A 204 -13.70 15.58 3.84
N ALA A 205 -13.12 16.66 3.36
CA ALA A 205 -12.38 17.62 4.18
C ALA A 205 -12.62 19.04 3.70
N GLU A 206 -12.55 20.00 4.61
CA GLU A 206 -12.62 21.42 4.26
C GLU A 206 -11.35 21.85 3.50
N ARG A 207 -10.21 21.25 3.85
CA ARG A 207 -8.94 21.48 3.18
C ARG A 207 -8.13 20.20 3.14
N MET A 208 -7.54 19.90 1.97
CA MET A 208 -6.58 18.81 1.77
C MET A 208 -5.31 19.38 1.14
N GLU A 209 -4.17 18.98 1.63
CA GLU A 209 -2.86 19.30 1.08
C GLU A 209 -2.21 17.99 0.63
N ILE A 210 -1.86 17.89 -0.63
CA ILE A 210 -1.38 16.66 -1.27
C ILE A 210 0.03 16.91 -1.77
N TRP A 211 1.03 16.37 -1.07
CA TRP A 211 2.40 16.24 -1.55
C TRP A 211 2.54 14.90 -2.25
N PRO A 212 2.67 14.91 -3.55
CA PRO A 212 2.73 13.68 -4.34
C PRO A 212 3.82 12.72 -3.84
N GLU A 213 3.48 11.42 -3.77
CA GLU A 213 4.35 10.32 -3.28
C GLU A 213 4.87 10.47 -1.84
N GLN A 214 4.44 11.50 -1.11
CA GLN A 214 4.89 11.74 0.26
C GLN A 214 3.73 11.63 1.25
N VAL A 215 2.79 12.58 1.23
CA VAL A 215 1.79 12.70 2.28
C VAL A 215 0.54 13.43 1.79
N ILE A 216 -0.63 13.04 2.31
CA ILE A 216 -1.86 13.84 2.25
C ILE A 216 -2.21 14.27 3.67
N ARG A 217 -2.40 15.57 3.86
CA ARG A 217 -2.89 16.17 5.10
C ARG A 217 -4.30 16.70 4.88
N MET A 218 -5.19 16.35 5.77
CA MET A 218 -6.60 16.73 5.68
C MET A 218 -7.06 17.36 6.97
N TYR A 219 -7.89 18.42 6.85
CA TYR A 219 -8.41 19.20 7.96
C TYR A 219 -9.93 19.17 7.98
N ASN A 220 -10.52 19.00 9.16
CA ASN A 220 -11.97 18.85 9.40
C ASN A 220 -12.56 17.69 8.57
N VAL A 221 -12.01 16.50 8.81
CA VAL A 221 -12.28 15.30 8.04
C VAL A 221 -13.56 14.62 8.51
N LYS A 222 -14.39 14.19 7.55
CA LYS A 222 -15.55 13.34 7.78
C LYS A 222 -15.39 12.04 7.01
N PHE A 223 -15.56 10.92 7.69
CA PHE A 223 -15.53 9.59 7.11
C PHE A 223 -16.95 9.19 6.71
N TRP A 224 -17.12 8.83 5.45
CA TRP A 224 -18.42 8.48 4.90
C TRP A 224 -18.45 7.01 4.46
N ILE A 225 -19.53 6.32 4.80
CA ILE A 225 -19.93 5.05 4.18
C ILE A 225 -21.24 5.33 3.47
N LYS A 226 -21.21 5.24 2.14
CA LYS A 226 -22.30 5.72 1.28
C LYS A 226 -22.66 7.16 1.64
N ASN A 227 -23.88 7.39 2.11
CA ASN A 227 -24.42 8.71 2.45
C ASN A 227 -24.44 9.01 3.97
N ARG A 228 -23.72 8.21 4.78
CA ARG A 228 -23.72 8.36 6.25
C ARG A 228 -22.32 8.69 6.75
N ILE A 229 -22.23 9.70 7.60
CA ILE A 229 -21.02 10.00 8.35
C ILE A 229 -20.89 8.96 9.45
N VAL A 230 -19.75 8.25 9.47
CA VAL A 230 -19.45 7.21 10.47
C VAL A 230 -18.37 7.67 11.46
N GLY A 231 -17.69 8.78 11.18
CA GLY A 231 -16.69 9.36 12.06
C GLY A 231 -16.26 10.75 11.59
N THR A 232 -15.63 11.49 12.48
CA THR A 232 -15.04 12.80 12.20
C THR A 232 -13.71 12.93 12.92
N LYS A 233 -12.77 13.65 12.31
CA LYS A 233 -11.49 14.03 12.92
C LYS A 233 -11.17 15.47 12.54
N GLU A 234 -10.50 16.21 13.43
CA GLU A 234 -10.02 17.56 13.11
C GLU A 234 -8.86 17.54 12.12
N TYR A 235 -8.02 16.50 12.21
CA TYR A 235 -6.85 16.32 11.39
C TYR A 235 -6.62 14.83 11.06
N GLU A 236 -6.22 14.56 9.82
CA GLU A 236 -5.82 13.24 9.33
C GLU A 236 -4.61 13.38 8.42
N GLU A 237 -3.61 12.54 8.60
CA GLU A 237 -2.42 12.49 7.75
C GLU A 237 -2.19 11.06 7.24
N ASN A 238 -2.05 10.92 5.93
CA ASN A 238 -1.79 9.65 5.26
C ASN A 238 -0.48 9.72 4.50
N GLN A 239 0.44 8.82 4.80
CA GLN A 239 1.68 8.67 4.06
C GLN A 239 1.37 8.00 2.70
N LEU A 240 1.82 8.59 1.61
CA LEU A 240 1.68 8.04 0.26
C LEU A 240 2.87 7.13 -0.06
N GLY A 241 2.63 6.03 -0.80
CA GLY A 241 3.68 5.10 -1.22
C GLY A 241 4.05 4.02 -0.20
N GLU A 242 3.48 4.02 1.00
CA GLU A 242 3.53 2.91 1.94
C GLU A 242 2.28 2.02 1.77
N LYS A 243 2.35 0.74 2.21
CA LYS A 243 1.13 -0.08 2.34
C LYS A 243 0.16 0.65 3.25
N GLU A 244 -0.89 1.18 2.64
CA GLU A 244 -1.86 1.98 3.37
C GLU A 244 -2.52 1.18 4.48
N LYS A 245 -2.65 1.83 5.61
CA LYS A 245 -3.48 1.34 6.69
C LYS A 245 -4.95 1.47 6.28
N ASN A 246 -5.70 0.42 6.47
CA ASN A 246 -7.15 0.49 6.32
C ASN A 246 -7.70 1.37 7.45
N HIS A 247 -8.20 2.56 7.12
CA HIS A 247 -8.75 3.53 8.08
C HIS A 247 -10.16 3.17 8.57
N PHE A 248 -10.71 2.07 8.09
CA PHE A 248 -12.04 1.63 8.48
C PHE A 248 -11.98 0.41 9.40
N PRO A 249 -12.87 0.31 10.38
CA PRO A 249 -12.93 -0.82 11.27
C PRO A 249 -13.19 -2.12 10.49
N ARG A 250 -12.51 -3.18 10.88
CA ARG A 250 -12.74 -4.54 10.36
C ARG A 250 -13.79 -5.20 11.20
N VAL A 251 -14.83 -5.69 10.57
CA VAL A 251 -15.90 -6.45 11.23
C VAL A 251 -15.92 -7.88 10.72
N GLY A 252 -16.27 -8.80 11.61
CA GLY A 252 -16.32 -10.19 11.22
C GLY A 252 -16.86 -11.11 12.31
N TYR A 253 -16.78 -12.39 12.00
CA TYR A 253 -17.13 -13.48 12.89
C TYR A 253 -16.11 -14.60 12.77
N ASN A 254 -15.69 -15.18 13.88
CA ASN A 254 -14.98 -16.44 13.86
C ASN A 254 -15.49 -17.38 14.97
N SER A 255 -15.29 -18.67 14.78
CA SER A 255 -15.80 -19.69 15.69
C SER A 255 -15.23 -19.59 17.10
N ASP A 256 -14.02 -19.03 17.28
CA ASP A 256 -13.34 -18.92 18.57
C ASP A 256 -13.77 -17.69 19.37
N HIS A 257 -13.96 -16.55 18.68
CA HIS A 257 -14.15 -15.24 19.31
C HIS A 257 -15.58 -14.71 19.17
N GLY A 258 -16.39 -15.30 18.29
CA GLY A 258 -17.73 -14.82 17.94
C GLY A 258 -17.67 -13.66 16.96
N ALA A 259 -18.66 -12.79 16.99
CA ALA A 259 -18.63 -11.55 16.23
C ALA A 259 -17.58 -10.61 16.83
N TYR A 260 -16.87 -9.87 15.96
CA TYR A 260 -15.83 -8.94 16.39
C TYR A 260 -15.81 -7.69 15.56
N ILE A 261 -15.30 -6.63 16.18
CA ILE A 261 -14.88 -5.40 15.53
C ILE A 261 -13.43 -5.10 15.94
N ARG A 262 -12.59 -4.77 14.97
CA ARG A 262 -11.19 -4.39 15.16
C ARG A 262 -10.92 -3.08 14.45
N ASP A 263 -10.33 -2.14 15.17
CA ASP A 263 -9.97 -0.83 14.64
C ASP A 263 -8.63 -0.38 15.21
N THR A 264 -7.93 0.47 14.49
CA THR A 264 -6.67 1.09 14.91
C THR A 264 -6.83 2.60 14.87
N ILE A 265 -6.71 3.23 16.02
CA ILE A 265 -6.69 4.69 16.15
C ILE A 265 -5.23 5.10 16.24
N GLU A 266 -4.73 5.77 15.21
CA GLU A 266 -3.38 6.33 15.18
C GLU A 266 -3.42 7.79 15.60
N ILE A 267 -2.60 8.14 16.58
CA ILE A 267 -2.46 9.50 17.11
C ILE A 267 -1.03 9.95 16.81
N PRO A 268 -0.80 10.82 15.81
CA PRO A 268 0.52 11.34 15.52
C PRO A 268 0.99 12.24 16.68
N ILE A 269 2.22 12.02 17.16
CA ILE A 269 2.83 12.81 18.25
C ILE A 269 3.90 13.72 17.69
N ALA A 270 4.75 13.21 16.79
CA ALA A 270 5.83 13.94 16.14
C ALA A 270 6.20 13.26 14.81
N ASN A 271 7.14 13.84 14.05
CA ASN A 271 7.65 13.19 12.85
C ASN A 271 8.15 11.79 13.19
N HIS A 272 7.64 10.78 12.46
CA HIS A 272 7.96 9.37 12.64
C HIS A 272 7.53 8.75 13.98
N LEU A 273 6.79 9.47 14.84
CA LEU A 273 6.35 8.99 16.15
C LEU A 273 4.82 9.06 16.25
N SER A 274 4.17 7.93 16.48
CA SER A 274 2.72 7.83 16.73
C SER A 274 2.40 6.96 17.94
N LEU A 275 1.22 7.19 18.52
CA LEU A 275 0.58 6.28 19.46
C LEU A 275 -0.57 5.58 18.73
N ASP A 276 -0.44 4.28 18.55
CA ASP A 276 -1.47 3.44 17.94
C ASP A 276 -2.26 2.74 19.05
N ILE A 277 -3.58 2.90 19.05
CA ILE A 277 -4.50 2.18 19.95
C ILE A 277 -5.27 1.19 19.10
N ASN A 278 -4.98 -0.11 19.29
CA ASN A 278 -5.67 -1.18 18.61
C ASN A 278 -6.84 -1.66 19.48
N ALA A 279 -8.05 -1.35 19.05
CA ALA A 279 -9.29 -1.75 19.72
C ALA A 279 -9.80 -3.08 19.17
N TYR A 280 -9.85 -4.12 20.01
CA TYR A 280 -10.43 -5.42 19.70
C TYR A 280 -11.60 -5.69 20.63
N VAL A 281 -12.80 -5.76 20.07
CA VAL A 281 -14.03 -6.06 20.81
C VAL A 281 -14.65 -7.33 20.23
N GLU A 282 -14.86 -8.34 21.08
CA GLU A 282 -15.26 -9.67 20.67
C GLU A 282 -16.41 -10.19 21.57
N THR A 283 -17.45 -10.79 20.99
CA THR A 283 -18.64 -11.19 21.74
C THR A 283 -18.38 -12.35 22.72
N LYS A 284 -17.43 -13.24 22.42
CA LYS A 284 -17.09 -14.38 23.29
C LYS A 284 -15.93 -14.12 24.25
N LYS A 285 -15.07 -13.16 23.94
CA LYS A 285 -13.81 -12.92 24.65
C LYS A 285 -13.72 -11.54 25.29
N GLY A 286 -14.69 -10.66 24.99
CA GLY A 286 -14.72 -9.30 25.52
C GLY A 286 -13.75 -8.36 24.83
N VAL A 287 -13.20 -7.41 25.56
CA VAL A 287 -12.27 -6.41 25.05
C VAL A 287 -10.83 -6.91 25.24
N ARG A 288 -10.06 -6.94 24.16
CA ARG A 288 -8.64 -7.31 24.13
C ARG A 288 -7.89 -6.33 23.28
N SER A 289 -7.60 -5.19 23.84
CA SER A 289 -6.95 -4.08 23.15
C SER A 289 -5.48 -3.97 23.51
N ASN A 290 -4.72 -3.26 22.68
CA ASN A 290 -3.35 -2.89 22.99
C ASN A 290 -3.06 -1.45 22.58
N ALA A 291 -1.98 -0.91 23.11
CA ALA A 291 -1.44 0.39 22.75
C ALA A 291 0.03 0.25 22.38
N GLU A 292 0.46 0.94 21.34
CA GLU A 292 1.81 0.92 20.83
C GLU A 292 2.31 2.35 20.61
N LEU A 293 3.35 2.75 21.35
CA LEU A 293 4.12 3.94 20.97
C LEU A 293 5.12 3.52 19.91
N LYS A 294 4.95 4.04 18.71
CA LYS A 294 5.64 3.60 17.50
C LYS A 294 6.50 4.70 16.92
N TYR A 295 7.79 4.41 16.78
CA TYR A 295 8.71 5.20 15.97
C TYR A 295 9.04 4.44 14.69
N LYS A 296 8.92 5.08 13.52
CA LYS A 296 9.20 4.45 12.23
C LYS A 296 9.94 5.44 11.33
N ASN A 297 11.08 5.02 10.81
CA ASN A 297 11.72 5.66 9.68
C ASN A 297 12.03 4.62 8.59
N ARG A 298 12.79 4.97 7.57
CA ARG A 298 13.09 4.11 6.44
C ARG A 298 13.71 2.76 6.82
N ASP A 299 14.69 2.76 7.70
CA ASP A 299 15.53 1.59 8.00
C ASP A 299 15.32 1.06 9.43
N PHE A 300 14.71 1.85 10.32
CA PHE A 300 14.54 1.52 11.73
C PHE A 300 13.11 1.68 12.20
N ARG A 301 12.65 0.76 13.04
CA ARG A 301 11.34 0.77 13.72
C ARG A 301 11.54 0.44 15.19
N GLY A 302 10.81 1.13 16.04
CA GLY A 302 10.77 0.86 17.46
C GLY A 302 9.36 0.93 17.98
N TRP A 303 8.95 -0.05 18.78
CA TRP A 303 7.62 -0.12 19.40
C TRP A 303 7.75 -0.34 20.90
N LEU A 304 7.10 0.50 21.68
CA LEU A 304 6.79 0.18 23.07
C LEU A 304 5.36 -0.33 23.11
N LYS A 305 5.20 -1.61 23.39
CA LYS A 305 3.96 -2.36 23.29
C LYS A 305 3.37 -2.60 24.69
N TYR A 306 2.03 -2.41 24.82
CA TYR A 306 1.29 -2.74 26.04
C TYR A 306 -0.09 -3.27 25.71
N GLY A 307 -0.50 -4.41 26.28
CA GLY A 307 -1.81 -5.01 26.11
C GLY A 307 -1.80 -6.39 25.48
N PHE A 308 -2.89 -6.76 24.80
CA PHE A 308 -3.12 -8.10 24.28
C PHE A 308 -2.70 -8.23 22.81
N TYR A 309 -2.03 -9.32 22.48
CA TYR A 309 -1.58 -9.69 21.13
C TYR A 309 -1.98 -11.12 20.82
N ASP A 310 -2.43 -11.37 19.58
CA ASP A 310 -2.77 -12.71 19.08
C ASP A 310 -1.78 -13.18 18.01
N ASP A 311 -1.56 -14.50 17.96
CA ASP A 311 -0.83 -15.15 16.87
C ASP A 311 -1.78 -15.67 15.77
N SER A 312 -1.23 -16.29 14.74
CA SER A 312 -1.98 -16.88 13.61
C SER A 312 -2.95 -17.98 14.01
N ASP A 313 -2.75 -18.56 15.19
CA ASP A 313 -3.58 -19.62 15.78
C ASP A 313 -4.64 -19.10 16.76
N ASN A 314 -4.79 -17.77 16.87
CA ASN A 314 -5.64 -17.10 17.85
C ASN A 314 -5.25 -17.41 19.29
N ARG A 315 -3.95 -17.68 19.54
CA ARG A 315 -3.39 -17.76 20.89
C ARG A 315 -3.00 -16.34 21.33
N TRP A 316 -3.33 -16.01 22.57
CA TRP A 316 -3.16 -14.66 23.08
C TRP A 316 -2.07 -14.58 24.12
N ILE A 317 -1.29 -13.50 24.05
CA ILE A 317 -0.32 -13.09 25.05
C ILE A 317 -0.60 -11.66 25.48
N GLN A 318 -0.25 -11.30 26.71
CA GLN A 318 -0.28 -9.95 27.22
C GLN A 318 1.15 -9.44 27.41
N LYS A 319 1.48 -8.32 26.80
CA LYS A 319 2.77 -7.62 26.93
C LYS A 319 2.61 -6.47 27.92
N GLU A 320 3.51 -6.37 28.95
CA GLU A 320 3.33 -5.51 30.15
C GLU A 320 4.61 -4.83 30.67
N PRO A 321 5.25 -3.85 30.07
CA PRO A 321 5.35 -3.55 28.64
C PRO A 321 6.35 -4.43 27.90
N SER A 322 6.45 -4.29 26.57
CA SER A 322 7.51 -4.88 25.75
C SER A 322 8.08 -3.83 24.80
N LEU A 323 9.39 -3.74 24.71
CA LEU A 323 10.12 -2.90 23.76
C LEU A 323 10.59 -3.80 22.62
N ASP A 324 10.18 -3.46 21.41
CA ASP A 324 10.57 -4.13 20.19
C ASP A 324 11.32 -3.16 19.29
N LEU A 325 12.47 -3.56 18.80
CA LEU A 325 13.36 -2.78 17.94
C LEU A 325 13.68 -3.60 16.70
N TRP A 326 13.40 -3.04 15.55
CA TRP A 326 13.70 -3.65 14.27
C TRP A 326 14.57 -2.71 13.41
N TYR A 327 15.59 -3.27 12.81
CA TYR A 327 16.43 -2.61 11.82
C TYR A 327 16.56 -3.49 10.58
N GLY A 328 16.37 -2.92 9.39
CA GLY A 328 16.49 -3.68 8.14
C GLY A 328 16.98 -2.84 6.97
N ARG A 329 17.81 -3.45 6.12
CA ARG A 329 18.40 -2.77 4.98
C ARG A 329 18.86 -3.73 3.89
N HIS A 330 18.92 -3.24 2.64
CA HIS A 330 19.65 -3.91 1.57
C HIS A 330 21.16 -3.82 1.79
N PHE A 331 21.91 -4.87 1.42
CA PHE A 331 23.37 -4.90 1.53
C PHE A 331 24.07 -3.84 0.69
N GLY A 332 23.47 -3.40 -0.40
CA GLY A 332 23.99 -2.34 -1.24
C GLY A 332 23.16 -2.13 -2.48
N LYS A 333 23.43 -1.07 -3.21
CA LYS A 333 22.73 -0.76 -4.46
C LYS A 333 23.02 -1.84 -5.51
N GLY A 334 21.98 -2.51 -6.01
CA GLY A 334 22.10 -3.59 -7.01
C GLY A 334 22.40 -4.99 -6.44
N ILE A 335 22.49 -5.16 -5.12
CA ILE A 335 22.60 -6.47 -4.47
C ILE A 335 21.18 -6.89 -4.06
N PRO A 336 20.63 -8.01 -4.61
CA PRO A 336 19.25 -8.43 -4.33
C PRO A 336 19.14 -9.17 -3.00
N LEU A 337 19.83 -8.69 -1.97
CA LEU A 337 19.83 -9.25 -0.62
C LEU A 337 19.54 -8.17 0.40
N SER A 338 18.64 -8.49 1.30
CA SER A 338 18.28 -7.67 2.46
C SER A 338 18.56 -8.44 3.74
N TYR A 339 18.86 -7.72 4.80
CA TYR A 339 18.93 -8.28 6.13
C TYR A 339 18.05 -7.49 7.09
N SER A 340 17.57 -8.16 8.14
CA SER A 340 16.95 -7.49 9.27
C SER A 340 17.47 -8.08 10.58
N VAL A 341 17.46 -7.23 11.60
CA VAL A 341 17.76 -7.58 12.98
C VAL A 341 16.60 -7.07 13.82
N GLU A 342 16.06 -7.95 14.66
CA GLU A 342 14.96 -7.65 15.56
C GLU A 342 15.35 -8.04 16.99
N ALA A 343 14.94 -7.22 17.95
CA ALA A 343 15.13 -7.47 19.36
C ALA A 343 13.88 -7.05 20.13
N GLU A 344 13.21 -7.99 20.78
CA GLU A 344 12.10 -7.71 21.68
C GLU A 344 12.49 -8.06 23.13
N VAL A 345 12.25 -7.13 24.05
CA VAL A 345 12.50 -7.34 25.49
C VAL A 345 11.33 -6.79 26.28
N GLY A 346 10.75 -7.60 27.16
CA GLY A 346 9.60 -7.16 27.92
C GLY A 346 9.14 -8.11 28.99
N HIS A 347 8.00 -7.81 29.55
CA HIS A 347 7.30 -8.66 30.48
C HIS A 347 6.06 -9.24 29.79
N TRP A 348 6.02 -10.57 29.68
CA TRP A 348 4.94 -11.28 29.00
C TRP A 348 4.14 -12.11 29.96
N ARG A 349 2.83 -12.13 29.74
CA ARG A 349 1.91 -12.96 30.55
C ARG A 349 0.95 -13.72 29.64
N GLN A 350 0.86 -15.04 29.88
CA GLN A 350 -0.12 -15.90 29.25
C GLN A 350 -0.84 -16.70 30.32
N ARG A 351 -2.10 -16.37 30.57
CA ARG A 351 -2.89 -16.94 31.68
C ARG A 351 -2.21 -16.72 33.05
N ALA A 352 -1.79 -17.80 33.72
CA ALA A 352 -1.09 -17.74 35.00
C ALA A 352 0.44 -17.65 34.89
N ILE A 353 0.98 -17.82 33.69
CA ILE A 353 2.43 -17.75 33.44
C ILE A 353 2.83 -16.31 33.20
N SER A 354 3.82 -15.85 33.96
CA SER A 354 4.40 -14.51 33.83
C SER A 354 5.92 -14.63 33.72
N SER A 355 6.52 -14.02 32.71
CA SER A 355 7.93 -14.17 32.37
C SER A 355 8.55 -12.86 31.94
N THR A 356 9.82 -12.66 32.30
CA THR A 356 10.68 -11.73 31.55
C THR A 356 11.04 -12.41 30.25
N HIS A 357 10.67 -11.77 29.14
CA HIS A 357 10.86 -12.27 27.78
C HIS A 357 11.94 -11.47 27.06
N GLN A 358 12.81 -12.18 26.35
CA GLN A 358 13.83 -11.60 25.46
C GLN A 358 13.87 -12.40 24.17
N GLU A 359 13.72 -11.73 23.05
CA GLU A 359 13.80 -12.33 21.73
C GLU A 359 14.77 -11.56 20.85
N TYR A 360 15.57 -12.29 20.09
CA TYR A 360 16.54 -11.72 19.15
C TYR A 360 16.46 -12.51 17.85
N GLU A 361 16.25 -11.84 16.75
CA GLU A 361 16.16 -12.48 15.43
C GLU A 361 17.04 -11.75 14.41
N VAL A 362 17.71 -12.54 13.58
CA VAL A 362 18.42 -12.05 12.38
C VAL A 362 17.87 -12.78 11.18
N LYS A 363 17.43 -12.05 10.16
CA LYS A 363 16.94 -12.59 8.90
C LYS A 363 17.81 -12.13 7.75
N LEU A 364 17.98 -13.02 6.79
CA LEU A 364 18.57 -12.76 5.47
C LEU A 364 17.54 -13.16 4.42
N MET A 365 17.25 -12.25 3.52
CA MET A 365 16.18 -12.38 2.55
C MET A 365 16.69 -12.01 1.17
N HIS A 366 16.36 -12.82 0.18
CA HIS A 366 16.62 -12.50 -1.21
C HIS A 366 15.39 -11.77 -1.78
N ASP A 367 15.61 -10.72 -2.58
CA ASP A 367 14.51 -10.11 -3.32
C ASP A 367 13.83 -11.17 -4.18
N PRO A 368 12.50 -11.10 -4.37
CA PRO A 368 11.79 -12.09 -5.15
C PRO A 368 12.40 -12.26 -6.55
N ILE A 369 12.84 -13.46 -6.88
CA ILE A 369 13.40 -13.79 -8.18
C ILE A 369 12.24 -14.04 -9.14
N ILE A 370 12.07 -13.15 -10.11
CA ILE A 370 10.97 -13.22 -11.08
C ILE A 370 11.50 -13.78 -12.39
N LEU A 371 11.00 -14.94 -12.79
CA LEU A 371 11.34 -15.64 -14.03
C LEU A 371 10.08 -15.83 -14.88
N GLY A 372 9.70 -14.81 -15.63
CA GLY A 372 8.45 -14.80 -16.39
C GLY A 372 7.23 -14.89 -15.46
N LYS A 373 6.53 -16.01 -15.52
CA LYS A 373 5.34 -16.31 -14.69
C LYS A 373 5.68 -16.95 -13.34
N TYR A 374 6.95 -17.13 -13.02
CA TYR A 374 7.38 -17.71 -11.74
C TYR A 374 7.93 -16.64 -10.80
N ALA A 375 7.64 -16.81 -9.51
CA ALA A 375 8.26 -16.05 -8.44
C ALA A 375 8.89 -17.02 -7.44
N LEU A 376 10.19 -16.87 -7.20
CA LEU A 376 10.93 -17.64 -6.20
C LEU A 376 11.31 -16.70 -5.05
N ILE A 377 10.94 -17.07 -3.82
CA ILE A 377 11.22 -16.30 -2.60
C ILE A 377 12.06 -17.18 -1.69
N LEU A 378 13.17 -16.62 -1.21
CA LEU A 378 14.16 -17.31 -0.37
C LEU A 378 14.41 -16.50 0.89
N ASN A 379 14.21 -17.12 2.06
CA ASN A 379 14.44 -16.50 3.35
C ASN A 379 15.21 -17.48 4.26
N THR A 380 16.07 -16.94 5.10
CA THR A 380 16.69 -17.67 6.20
C THR A 380 16.86 -16.76 7.40
N GLY A 381 16.86 -17.32 8.59
CA GLY A 381 17.03 -16.56 9.81
C GLY A 381 17.55 -17.40 10.96
N TYR A 382 17.89 -16.70 12.03
CA TYR A 382 18.26 -17.31 13.29
C TYR A 382 17.61 -16.52 14.43
N LYS A 383 16.88 -17.25 15.30
CA LYS A 383 16.10 -16.65 16.39
C LYS A 383 16.56 -17.27 17.74
N ILE A 384 16.65 -16.45 18.76
CA ILE A 384 16.91 -16.84 20.14
C ILE A 384 15.83 -16.19 21.00
N THR A 385 15.10 -17.00 21.75
CA THR A 385 14.10 -16.56 22.72
C THR A 385 14.53 -17.03 24.11
N LYS A 386 14.54 -16.15 25.08
CA LYS A 386 14.82 -16.45 26.48
C LYS A 386 13.65 -16.01 27.35
N ASP A 387 13.18 -16.91 28.17
CA ASP A 387 12.12 -16.66 29.14
C ASP A 387 12.58 -16.98 30.54
N ASN A 388 12.14 -16.17 31.51
CA ASN A 388 12.36 -16.42 32.93
C ASN A 388 11.04 -16.23 33.69
N ALA A 389 10.28 -17.34 33.80
CA ALA A 389 9.00 -17.38 34.48
C ALA A 389 9.18 -17.92 35.90
N LYS A 390 9.32 -17.04 36.90
CA LYS A 390 9.58 -17.37 38.27
C LYS A 390 8.45 -18.18 38.98
N ASN A 391 7.26 -18.11 38.40
CA ASN A 391 6.06 -18.76 38.95
C ASN A 391 5.78 -20.17 38.38
N VAL A 392 6.71 -20.71 37.60
CA VAL A 392 6.58 -22.04 36.99
C VAL A 392 7.83 -22.86 37.28
N PRO A 393 7.70 -24.15 37.67
CA PRO A 393 8.86 -25.04 37.76
C PRO A 393 9.61 -25.12 36.41
N ASN A 394 10.93 -25.03 36.44
CA ASN A 394 11.76 -24.99 35.24
C ASN A 394 11.38 -23.83 34.25
N GLY A 395 10.93 -22.68 34.80
CA GLY A 395 10.47 -21.56 34.03
C GLY A 395 11.58 -20.75 33.36
N GLU A 396 12.84 -21.07 33.58
CA GLU A 396 13.96 -20.51 32.83
C GLU A 396 14.20 -21.35 31.57
N THR A 397 13.89 -20.79 30.42
CA THR A 397 13.99 -21.49 29.14
C THR A 397 14.73 -20.69 28.12
N THR A 398 15.40 -21.40 27.21
CA THR A 398 16.05 -20.81 26.05
C THR A 398 15.68 -21.61 24.81
N VAL A 399 14.98 -20.96 23.88
CA VAL A 399 14.67 -21.51 22.55
C VAL A 399 15.66 -20.89 21.56
N ARG A 400 16.27 -21.74 20.73
CA ARG A 400 17.18 -21.30 19.66
C ARG A 400 16.79 -22.03 18.39
N GLY A 401 16.77 -21.31 17.28
CA GLY A 401 16.39 -21.91 16.02
C GLY A 401 16.92 -21.21 14.79
N SER A 402 17.20 -22.00 13.77
CA SER A 402 17.42 -21.53 12.41
C SER A 402 16.18 -21.82 11.60
N ASN A 403 15.73 -20.88 10.82
CA ASN A 403 14.66 -21.07 9.86
C ASN A 403 15.18 -20.93 8.42
N TYR A 404 14.61 -21.72 7.53
CA TYR A 404 14.86 -21.71 6.11
C TYR A 404 13.53 -21.82 5.40
N SER A 405 13.28 -20.94 4.44
CA SER A 405 12.02 -20.93 3.69
C SER A 405 12.29 -20.75 2.20
N VAL A 406 11.65 -21.59 1.41
CA VAL A 406 11.65 -21.52 -0.06
C VAL A 406 10.21 -21.54 -0.52
N ILE A 407 9.79 -20.55 -1.29
CA ILE A 407 8.46 -20.44 -1.86
C ILE A 407 8.61 -20.32 -3.36
N LEU A 408 7.95 -21.19 -4.10
CA LEU A 408 7.84 -21.13 -5.55
C LEU A 408 6.37 -20.92 -5.91
N ALA A 409 6.05 -19.77 -6.48
CA ALA A 409 4.74 -19.46 -7.00
C ALA A 409 4.76 -19.37 -8.53
N ARG A 410 3.64 -19.71 -9.16
CA ARG A 410 3.46 -19.62 -10.61
C ARG A 410 2.10 -19.02 -10.94
N GLU A 411 2.10 -18.05 -11.83
CA GLU A 411 0.94 -17.54 -12.53
C GLU A 411 0.76 -18.31 -13.84
N PHE A 412 -0.29 -19.10 -13.97
CA PHE A 412 -0.59 -19.81 -15.22
C PHE A 412 -1.24 -18.90 -16.24
N ASP A 413 -2.20 -18.12 -15.77
CA ASP A 413 -2.91 -17.08 -16.51
C ASP A 413 -3.45 -16.00 -15.54
N GLU A 414 -4.27 -15.08 -16.03
CA GLU A 414 -4.86 -14.00 -15.22
C GLU A 414 -5.83 -14.50 -14.13
N ARG A 415 -6.35 -15.73 -14.27
CA ARG A 415 -7.34 -16.30 -13.35
C ARG A 415 -6.75 -17.33 -12.40
N PHE A 416 -5.67 -18.01 -12.80
CA PHE A 416 -5.16 -19.16 -12.08
C PHE A 416 -3.71 -18.97 -11.66
N ALA A 417 -3.47 -19.17 -10.36
CA ALA A 417 -2.14 -19.20 -9.76
C ALA A 417 -2.02 -20.35 -8.77
N ALA A 418 -0.82 -20.86 -8.59
CA ALA A 418 -0.50 -21.89 -7.60
C ALA A 418 0.85 -21.60 -6.95
N TYR A 419 1.05 -22.15 -5.76
CA TYR A 419 2.35 -22.12 -5.09
C TYR A 419 2.64 -23.43 -4.37
N VAL A 420 3.92 -23.65 -4.13
CA VAL A 420 4.45 -24.63 -3.20
C VAL A 420 5.51 -23.96 -2.33
N SER A 421 5.56 -24.32 -1.07
CA SER A 421 6.61 -23.86 -0.17
C SER A 421 7.12 -24.99 0.72
N PHE A 422 8.38 -24.86 1.09
CA PHE A 422 9.01 -25.67 2.11
C PHE A 422 9.65 -24.77 3.14
N SER A 423 9.34 -25.01 4.42
CA SER A 423 10.00 -24.34 5.53
C SER A 423 10.61 -25.39 6.46
N TYR A 424 11.79 -25.09 6.96
CA TYR A 424 12.49 -25.90 7.93
C TYR A 424 12.90 -25.04 9.12
N ASP A 425 12.27 -25.30 10.28
CA ASP A 425 12.53 -24.62 11.53
C ASP A 425 13.25 -25.57 12.48
N LYS A 426 14.57 -25.50 12.47
CA LYS A 426 15.40 -26.29 13.37
C LYS A 426 15.51 -25.57 14.70
N ASN A 427 14.57 -25.81 15.59
CA ASN A 427 14.50 -25.18 16.90
C ASN A 427 14.17 -26.20 18.01
N ASN A 428 14.21 -25.72 19.25
CA ASN A 428 13.79 -26.46 20.44
C ASN A 428 12.56 -25.81 21.10
N SER A 429 11.60 -25.34 20.30
CA SER A 429 10.41 -24.61 20.73
C SER A 429 9.54 -25.33 21.78
N ARG A 430 9.62 -26.66 21.85
CA ARG A 430 8.96 -27.47 22.90
C ARG A 430 9.38 -27.08 24.33
N ASN A 431 10.50 -26.38 24.46
CA ASN A 431 10.97 -25.88 25.76
C ASN A 431 10.42 -24.47 26.08
N SER A 432 9.63 -23.83 25.22
CA SER A 432 9.04 -22.56 25.52
C SER A 432 8.05 -22.64 26.67
N VAL A 433 8.05 -21.64 27.55
CA VAL A 433 7.06 -21.52 28.65
C VAL A 433 5.69 -21.04 28.13
N PHE A 434 5.69 -20.40 26.98
CA PHE A 434 4.49 -19.93 26.29
C PHE A 434 4.15 -20.84 25.12
N ASN A 435 2.88 -20.93 24.76
CA ASN A 435 2.43 -21.53 23.50
C ASN A 435 2.02 -20.47 22.45
N PHE A 436 2.35 -19.23 22.71
CA PHE A 436 2.24 -18.13 21.76
C PHE A 436 3.44 -18.19 20.79
N ASP A 437 3.17 -18.08 19.50
CA ASP A 437 4.17 -18.05 18.41
C ASP A 437 5.17 -19.23 18.44
N VAL A 438 4.69 -20.40 18.83
CA VAL A 438 5.48 -21.63 18.90
C VAL A 438 5.06 -22.59 17.80
N ASP A 439 6.03 -22.98 16.97
CA ASP A 439 5.83 -24.01 15.96
C ASP A 439 5.86 -25.42 16.59
N ASP A 440 4.85 -26.24 16.29
CA ASP A 440 4.72 -27.60 16.80
C ASP A 440 5.59 -28.63 16.04
N TYR A 441 6.25 -28.23 14.95
CA TYR A 441 7.03 -29.09 14.05
C TYR A 441 8.13 -28.35 13.32
N SER A 442 9.15 -29.10 12.86
CA SER A 442 10.31 -28.52 12.22
C SER A 442 10.23 -28.47 10.70
N LYS A 443 9.51 -29.40 10.06
CA LYS A 443 9.42 -29.48 8.59
C LYS A 443 7.99 -29.26 8.12
N LYS A 444 7.79 -28.22 7.33
CA LYS A 444 6.50 -27.74 6.86
C LYS A 444 6.48 -27.67 5.33
N PHE A 445 5.55 -28.39 4.72
CA PHE A 445 5.18 -28.16 3.33
C PHE A 445 3.84 -27.43 3.29
N GLN A 446 3.79 -26.39 2.47
CA GLN A 446 2.55 -25.70 2.17
C GLN A 446 2.37 -25.62 0.66
N SER A 447 1.14 -25.72 0.22
CA SER A 447 0.78 -25.54 -1.18
C SER A 447 -0.61 -24.96 -1.29
N GLY A 448 -0.91 -24.35 -2.41
CA GLY A 448 -2.24 -23.83 -2.63
C GLY A 448 -2.48 -23.41 -4.06
N VAL A 449 -3.75 -23.17 -4.33
CA VAL A 449 -4.25 -22.69 -5.61
C VAL A 449 -5.20 -21.53 -5.39
N SER A 450 -5.16 -20.57 -6.31
CA SER A 450 -6.07 -19.43 -6.39
C SER A 450 -6.71 -19.43 -7.76
N TYR A 451 -8.03 -19.31 -7.80
CA TYR A 451 -8.79 -19.27 -9.05
C TYR A 451 -9.91 -18.23 -9.00
N TRP A 452 -9.92 -17.32 -9.99
CA TRP A 452 -10.99 -16.38 -10.23
C TRP A 452 -12.13 -17.03 -11.02
N LEU A 453 -13.22 -17.36 -10.33
CA LEU A 453 -14.44 -17.90 -10.94
C LEU A 453 -15.12 -16.86 -11.83
N THR A 454 -15.24 -15.65 -11.30
CA THR A 454 -15.78 -14.46 -11.96
C THR A 454 -14.85 -13.28 -11.69
N PRO A 455 -15.01 -12.11 -12.33
CA PRO A 455 -14.27 -10.92 -11.96
C PRO A 455 -14.45 -10.46 -10.50
N LYS A 456 -15.47 -10.98 -9.81
CA LYS A 456 -15.80 -10.64 -8.42
C LYS A 456 -15.54 -11.75 -7.42
N ASP A 457 -15.43 -13.00 -7.87
CA ASP A 457 -15.33 -14.16 -7.00
C ASP A 457 -14.02 -14.90 -7.19
N ARG A 458 -13.22 -14.96 -6.14
CA ARG A 458 -11.97 -15.71 -6.09
C ARG A 458 -12.07 -16.83 -5.06
N ILE A 459 -11.71 -18.04 -5.43
CA ILE A 459 -11.55 -19.17 -4.51
C ILE A 459 -10.07 -19.43 -4.31
N VAL A 460 -9.67 -19.64 -3.06
CA VAL A 460 -8.32 -20.05 -2.69
C VAL A 460 -8.40 -21.29 -1.82
N VAL A 461 -7.58 -22.28 -2.13
CA VAL A 461 -7.40 -23.47 -1.29
C VAL A 461 -5.94 -23.53 -0.89
N GLY A 462 -5.68 -23.59 0.40
CA GLY A 462 -4.36 -23.74 0.98
C GLY A 462 -4.26 -25.03 1.79
N VAL A 463 -3.12 -25.70 1.69
CA VAL A 463 -2.86 -26.96 2.38
C VAL A 463 -1.55 -26.84 3.15
N LYS A 464 -1.54 -27.34 4.37
CA LYS A 464 -0.37 -27.44 5.24
C LYS A 464 -0.16 -28.90 5.62
N TRP A 465 1.04 -29.40 5.31
CA TRP A 465 1.44 -30.75 5.65
C TRP A 465 2.65 -30.72 6.59
N ASN A 466 2.49 -31.44 7.69
CA ASN A 466 3.52 -31.63 8.68
C ASN A 466 4.35 -32.87 8.29
N ALA A 467 5.56 -32.63 7.78
CA ALA A 467 6.43 -33.73 7.31
C ALA A 467 7.08 -34.53 8.45
N ASP A 468 7.11 -34.01 9.69
CA ASP A 468 7.62 -34.75 10.85
C ASP A 468 6.64 -35.82 11.34
N GLN A 469 5.35 -35.62 11.09
CA GLN A 469 4.27 -36.50 11.52
C GLN A 469 3.53 -37.18 10.36
N ASP A 470 3.94 -36.92 9.15
CA ASP A 470 3.35 -37.46 7.90
C ASP A 470 1.82 -37.28 7.83
N LYS A 471 1.36 -36.06 8.13
CA LYS A 471 -0.07 -35.76 8.13
C LYS A 471 -0.40 -34.34 7.63
N PHE A 472 -1.61 -34.19 7.09
CA PHE A 472 -2.18 -32.88 6.85
C PHE A 472 -2.53 -32.21 8.17
N ASP A 473 -1.92 -31.07 8.43
CA ASP A 473 -2.13 -30.27 9.64
C ASP A 473 -3.32 -29.33 9.48
N ASP A 474 -3.45 -28.67 8.32
CA ASP A 474 -4.63 -27.87 7.99
C ASP A 474 -4.93 -27.88 6.49
N ILE A 475 -6.19 -27.60 6.16
CA ILE A 475 -6.70 -27.36 4.81
C ILE A 475 -7.67 -26.21 4.93
N ASP A 476 -7.31 -25.07 4.34
CA ASP A 476 -8.11 -23.85 4.36
C ASP A 476 -8.77 -23.63 3.02
N TYR A 477 -10.04 -23.31 3.03
CA TYR A 477 -10.83 -22.92 1.90
C TYR A 477 -11.24 -21.47 2.07
N TYR A 478 -10.93 -20.61 1.13
CA TYR A 478 -11.33 -19.21 1.14
C TYR A 478 -12.23 -18.93 -0.05
N TRP A 479 -13.23 -18.12 0.18
CA TRP A 479 -14.01 -17.44 -0.84
C TRP A 479 -13.92 -15.94 -0.60
N TYR A 480 -13.42 -15.24 -1.60
CA TYR A 480 -13.33 -13.79 -1.64
C TYR A 480 -14.39 -13.30 -2.59
N HIS A 481 -15.24 -12.39 -2.14
CA HIS A 481 -16.26 -11.76 -2.95
C HIS A 481 -16.05 -10.25 -2.95
N ASP A 482 -15.73 -9.70 -4.12
CA ASP A 482 -15.54 -8.28 -4.34
C ASP A 482 -16.90 -7.57 -4.43
N LEU A 483 -17.09 -6.58 -3.56
CA LEU A 483 -18.26 -5.72 -3.47
C LEU A 483 -17.99 -4.31 -4.02
N HIS A 484 -17.00 -4.13 -4.89
CA HIS A 484 -16.41 -2.94 -5.49
C HIS A 484 -15.33 -2.30 -4.60
N CYS A 485 -15.68 -1.72 -3.47
CA CYS A 485 -14.76 -0.99 -2.60
C CYS A 485 -14.68 -1.63 -1.22
N SER A 486 -15.24 -2.79 -1.10
CA SER A 486 -15.16 -3.67 0.06
C SER A 486 -15.14 -5.11 -0.40
N GLN A 487 -14.68 -6.00 0.48
CA GLN A 487 -14.54 -7.42 0.20
C GLN A 487 -15.11 -8.22 1.34
N SER A 488 -15.89 -9.24 1.02
CA SER A 488 -16.29 -10.28 1.95
C SER A 488 -15.37 -11.47 1.78
N ILE A 489 -14.84 -11.97 2.89
CA ILE A 489 -13.94 -13.12 2.92
C ILE A 489 -14.56 -14.17 3.83
N VAL A 490 -14.81 -15.34 3.28
CA VAL A 490 -15.26 -16.52 4.04
C VAL A 490 -14.12 -17.52 4.04
N ARG A 491 -13.67 -17.93 5.22
CA ARG A 491 -12.64 -18.94 5.42
C ARG A 491 -13.23 -20.13 6.18
N TRP A 492 -13.07 -21.32 5.63
CA TRP A 492 -13.34 -22.58 6.31
C TRP A 492 -12.05 -23.34 6.56
N ARG A 493 -11.72 -23.60 7.83
CA ARG A 493 -10.56 -24.39 8.24
C ARG A 493 -10.98 -25.84 8.39
N GLY A 494 -10.68 -26.67 7.41
CA GLY A 494 -11.24 -28.01 7.28
C GLY A 494 -10.88 -28.95 8.41
N LYS A 495 -9.62 -28.98 8.84
CA LYS A 495 -9.17 -29.86 9.95
C LYS A 495 -9.64 -29.36 11.32
N ARG A 496 -9.65 -28.05 11.51
CA ARG A 496 -10.07 -27.42 12.77
C ARG A 496 -11.59 -27.26 12.88
N LYS A 497 -12.34 -27.46 11.80
CA LYS A 497 -13.80 -27.26 11.70
C LYS A 497 -14.23 -25.87 12.17
N LYS A 498 -13.51 -24.83 11.75
CA LYS A 498 -13.74 -23.44 12.16
C LYS A 498 -14.12 -22.61 10.96
N LEU A 499 -15.13 -21.76 11.15
CA LEU A 499 -15.57 -20.77 10.19
C LEU A 499 -15.07 -19.39 10.60
N GLU A 500 -14.59 -18.64 9.65
CA GLU A 500 -14.27 -17.22 9.77
C GLU A 500 -14.94 -16.46 8.63
N VAL A 501 -15.60 -15.35 8.95
CA VAL A 501 -16.19 -14.43 7.98
C VAL A 501 -15.66 -13.05 8.30
N ARG A 502 -15.08 -12.37 7.31
CA ARG A 502 -14.60 -11.00 7.43
C ARG A 502 -15.23 -10.14 6.37
N TRP A 503 -15.48 -8.91 6.72
CA TRP A 503 -15.80 -7.85 5.80
C TRP A 503 -14.86 -6.70 6.06
N GLU A 504 -14.23 -6.21 5.02
CA GLU A 504 -13.22 -5.15 5.09
C GLU A 504 -13.33 -4.26 3.85
N PHE A 505 -13.02 -2.98 4.03
CA PHE A 505 -12.84 -2.08 2.91
C PHE A 505 -11.53 -2.42 2.22
N THR A 506 -11.59 -2.46 0.91
CA THR A 506 -10.41 -2.70 0.08
C THR A 506 -9.98 -1.36 -0.50
N PRO A 507 -8.73 -0.94 -0.31
CA PRO A 507 -8.16 0.16 -1.05
C PRO A 507 -7.87 -0.33 -2.46
N TRP A 508 -8.80 -0.14 -3.39
CA TRP A 508 -8.63 -0.47 -4.80
C TRP A 508 -8.41 0.78 -5.62
#